data_154f8c39a7bd5f32bc62fe70a654bf33
#
_entry.id   154f8c39a7bd5f32bc62fe70a654bf33
#
_cell.length_a   1.000
_cell.length_b   1.000
_cell.length_c   1.000
_cell.angle_alpha   90.00
_cell.angle_beta   90.00
_cell.angle_gamma   90.00
#
_symmetry.space_group_name_H-M   'P 1'
#
loop_
_entity.id
_entity.type
_entity.pdbx_description
1 polymer ?
#
loop_
_entity_poly.entity_id
_entity_poly.type
_entity_poly.pdbx_seq_one_letter_code
_entity_poly.pdbx_strand_id
1 'polypeptide(L)'
;MASVLDETHAGKHFDTMRALLDRQKRAFVEARPEALAVRRDRLARLGVLLKEQGDAFARAMSDDFGHRSHEQSLLTDIMPSVSLVRYCEKNLARWARPERRGTMFPLGLLGARAEVRYEPKGVIGIVSPWNFPVGLTMGPLAQVFAAGNRAMIKPSEFTEATSALMAQVLPHYFP
;
A
#
# COMPACT_ATOMS: atom_id res chain seq x y z
N MET A 1 -9.11 -38.04 8.46
CA MET A 1 -9.08 -37.28 9.75
C MET A 1 -8.36 -35.92 9.67
N ALA A 2 -7.80 -35.53 8.51
CA ALA A 2 -7.11 -34.24 8.31
C ALA A 2 -8.05 -33.07 7.93
N SER A 3 -9.30 -33.29 7.55
CA SER A 3 -10.16 -32.25 6.98
C SER A 3 -10.88 -31.36 8.00
N VAL A 4 -11.18 -31.85 9.19
CA VAL A 4 -12.01 -31.10 10.19
C VAL A 4 -11.20 -30.09 10.99
N LEU A 5 -9.91 -30.34 11.19
CA LEU A 5 -9.03 -29.37 11.91
C LEU A 5 -8.66 -28.19 11.01
N ASP A 6 -8.64 -28.38 9.70
CA ASP A 6 -8.29 -27.34 8.73
C ASP A 6 -9.46 -26.33 8.56
N GLU A 7 -10.70 -26.79 8.55
CA GLU A 7 -11.88 -25.93 8.42
C GLU A 7 -12.08 -24.98 9.61
N THR A 8 -11.75 -25.42 10.83
CA THR A 8 -11.86 -24.60 12.05
C THR A 8 -10.77 -23.52 12.12
N HIS A 9 -9.56 -23.79 11.63
CA HIS A 9 -8.48 -22.79 11.55
C HIS A 9 -8.76 -21.79 10.41
N ALA A 10 -9.19 -22.27 9.25
CA ALA A 10 -9.58 -21.43 8.13
C ALA A 10 -10.73 -20.47 8.51
N GLY A 11 -11.74 -20.95 9.24
CA GLY A 11 -12.83 -20.13 9.74
C GLY A 11 -12.36 -19.00 10.67
N LYS A 12 -11.52 -19.30 11.65
CA LYS A 12 -10.95 -18.28 12.57
C LYS A 12 -10.11 -17.24 11.83
N HIS A 13 -9.30 -17.65 10.86
CA HIS A 13 -8.52 -16.72 10.05
C HIS A 13 -9.42 -15.82 9.19
N PHE A 14 -10.48 -16.37 8.62
CA PHE A 14 -11.45 -15.60 7.85
C PHE A 14 -12.15 -14.55 8.72
N ASP A 15 -12.61 -14.91 9.92
CA ASP A 15 -13.26 -13.99 10.85
C ASP A 15 -12.30 -12.87 11.29
N THR A 16 -11.04 -13.19 11.53
CA THR A 16 -10.01 -12.20 11.86
C THR A 16 -9.78 -11.23 10.71
N MET A 17 -9.63 -11.73 9.47
CA MET A 17 -9.46 -10.87 8.28
C MET A 17 -10.70 -10.00 8.04
N ARG A 18 -11.90 -10.56 8.26
CA ARG A 18 -13.15 -9.81 8.13
C ARG A 18 -13.24 -8.68 9.15
N ALA A 19 -12.92 -8.95 10.41
CA ALA A 19 -12.90 -7.94 11.45
C ALA A 19 -11.88 -6.82 11.16
N LEU A 20 -10.69 -7.17 10.66
CA LEU A 20 -9.68 -6.21 10.20
C LEU A 20 -10.20 -5.35 9.06
N LEU A 21 -10.80 -5.95 8.05
CA LEU A 21 -11.39 -5.23 6.92
C LEU A 21 -12.46 -4.25 7.37
N ASP A 22 -13.37 -4.68 8.25
CA ASP A 22 -14.45 -3.84 8.76
C ASP A 22 -13.91 -2.68 9.62
N ARG A 23 -12.87 -2.91 10.42
CA ARG A 23 -12.16 -1.85 11.15
C ARG A 23 -11.53 -0.83 10.19
N GLN A 24 -10.84 -1.29 9.14
CA GLN A 24 -10.23 -0.42 8.14
C GLN A 24 -11.29 0.38 7.36
N LYS A 25 -12.42 -0.23 7.01
CA LYS A 25 -13.54 0.45 6.35
C LYS A 25 -14.14 1.56 7.22
N ARG A 26 -14.41 1.28 8.50
CA ARG A 26 -14.91 2.31 9.44
C ARG A 26 -13.93 3.46 9.55
N ALA A 27 -12.66 3.18 9.83
CA ALA A 27 -11.64 4.21 9.95
C ALA A 27 -11.43 5.00 8.65
N PHE A 28 -11.65 4.39 7.47
CA PHE A 28 -11.65 5.12 6.20
C PHE A 28 -12.82 6.10 6.09
N VAL A 29 -14.02 5.68 6.45
CA VAL A 29 -15.22 6.55 6.39
C VAL A 29 -15.11 7.71 7.37
N GLU A 30 -14.64 7.46 8.58
CA GLU A 30 -14.45 8.48 9.63
C GLU A 30 -13.39 9.54 9.25
N ALA A 31 -12.36 9.14 8.49
CA ALA A 31 -11.28 10.05 8.08
C ALA A 31 -11.58 10.86 6.81
N ARG A 32 -12.74 10.69 6.16
CA ARG A 32 -13.06 11.36 4.89
C ARG A 32 -13.48 12.83 5.07
N PRO A 33 -13.05 13.71 4.15
CA PRO A 33 -12.03 13.52 3.12
C PRO A 33 -10.62 13.55 3.71
N GLU A 34 -9.80 12.54 3.35
CA GLU A 34 -8.44 12.48 3.89
C GLU A 34 -7.56 13.60 3.33
N ALA A 35 -7.00 14.41 4.23
CA ALA A 35 -6.20 15.57 3.86
C ALA A 35 -4.89 15.16 3.14
N LEU A 36 -4.43 15.99 2.19
CA LEU A 36 -3.16 15.77 1.48
C LEU A 36 -1.96 15.66 2.42
N ALA A 37 -2.00 16.38 3.56
CA ALA A 37 -0.94 16.30 4.57
C ALA A 37 -0.82 14.89 5.15
N VAL A 38 -1.94 14.21 5.42
CA VAL A 38 -1.95 12.81 5.92
C VAL A 38 -1.40 11.84 4.87
N ARG A 39 -1.75 12.03 3.59
CA ARG A 39 -1.22 11.21 2.49
C ARG A 39 0.29 11.40 2.34
N ARG A 40 0.78 12.63 2.44
CA ARG A 40 2.23 12.94 2.44
C ARG A 40 2.96 12.32 3.61
N ASP A 41 2.39 12.42 4.81
CA ASP A 41 2.97 11.83 6.01
C ASP A 41 3.12 10.32 5.88
N ARG A 42 2.10 9.62 5.36
CA ARG A 42 2.20 8.18 5.10
C ARG A 42 3.27 7.83 4.07
N LEU A 43 3.38 8.60 2.98
CA LEU A 43 4.44 8.40 1.98
C LEU A 43 5.82 8.64 2.59
N ALA A 44 5.99 9.72 3.36
CA ALA A 44 7.25 10.02 4.04
C ALA A 44 7.66 8.89 4.99
N ARG A 45 6.73 8.39 5.83
CA ARG A 45 6.97 7.25 6.73
C ARG A 45 7.32 5.98 5.98
N LEU A 46 6.67 5.70 4.83
CA LEU A 46 7.04 4.57 3.97
C LEU A 46 8.46 4.72 3.40
N GLY A 47 8.83 5.94 3.02
CA GLY A 47 10.19 6.24 2.57
C GLY A 47 11.26 6.08 3.68
N VAL A 48 10.92 6.43 4.93
CA VAL A 48 11.75 6.20 6.11
C VAL A 48 11.90 4.71 6.38
N LEU A 49 10.79 3.97 6.44
CA LEU A 49 10.78 2.51 6.62
C LEU A 49 11.71 1.80 5.62
N LEU A 50 11.57 2.11 4.34
CA LEU A 50 12.36 1.47 3.28
C LEU A 50 13.86 1.76 3.43
N LYS A 51 14.25 2.94 3.90
CA LYS A 51 15.65 3.32 4.13
C LYS A 51 16.21 2.65 5.38
N GLU A 52 15.45 2.65 6.48
CA GLU A 52 15.90 2.12 7.77
C GLU A 52 15.92 0.58 7.78
N GLN A 53 14.98 -0.05 7.08
CA GLN A 53 14.81 -1.50 7.07
C GLN A 53 15.36 -2.17 5.80
N GLY A 54 15.95 -1.40 4.88
CA GLY A 54 16.42 -1.91 3.59
C GLY A 54 17.39 -3.10 3.72
N ASP A 55 18.38 -2.97 4.60
CA ASP A 55 19.35 -4.05 4.87
C ASP A 55 18.71 -5.25 5.56
N ALA A 56 17.75 -5.03 6.45
CA ALA A 56 17.02 -6.11 7.10
C ALA A 56 16.15 -6.88 6.09
N PHE A 57 15.48 -6.18 5.19
CA PHE A 57 14.73 -6.81 4.09
C PHE A 57 15.66 -7.55 3.12
N ALA A 58 16.84 -7.01 2.80
CA ALA A 58 17.79 -7.70 1.93
C ALA A 58 18.28 -9.02 2.56
N ARG A 59 18.53 -9.04 3.87
CA ARG A 59 18.86 -10.27 4.61
C ARG A 59 17.71 -11.25 4.62
N ALA A 60 16.49 -10.81 4.95
CA ALA A 60 15.31 -11.69 4.96
C ALA A 60 15.04 -12.30 3.58
N MET A 61 15.18 -11.53 2.50
CA MET A 61 15.10 -12.08 1.13
C MET A 61 16.21 -13.08 0.82
N SER A 62 17.43 -12.86 1.33
CA SER A 62 18.52 -13.85 1.18
C SER A 62 18.20 -15.14 1.91
N ASP A 63 17.61 -15.07 3.11
CA ASP A 63 17.18 -16.24 3.87
C ASP A 63 16.08 -17.01 3.14
N ASP A 64 15.08 -16.31 2.59
CA ASP A 64 13.98 -16.93 1.82
C ASP A 64 14.47 -17.63 0.54
N PHE A 65 15.44 -17.04 -0.16
CA PHE A 65 15.95 -17.56 -1.45
C PHE A 65 17.22 -18.39 -1.34
N GLY A 66 17.85 -18.43 -0.18
CA GLY A 66 19.06 -19.19 0.11
C GLY A 66 20.37 -18.60 -0.45
N HIS A 67 20.32 -17.65 -1.40
CA HIS A 67 21.53 -17.09 -2.02
C HIS A 67 21.31 -15.76 -2.78
N ARG A 68 20.21 -15.08 -2.55
CA ARG A 68 19.96 -13.78 -3.22
C ARG A 68 20.93 -12.72 -2.69
N SER A 69 21.70 -12.07 -3.58
CA SER A 69 22.68 -11.09 -3.14
C SER A 69 22.02 -9.87 -2.50
N HIS A 70 22.71 -9.26 -1.54
CA HIS A 70 22.28 -8.04 -0.88
C HIS A 70 22.11 -6.89 -1.87
N GLU A 71 23.08 -6.71 -2.77
CA GLU A 71 23.07 -5.67 -3.80
C GLU A 71 21.89 -5.84 -4.76
N GLN A 72 21.62 -7.07 -5.20
CA GLN A 72 20.46 -7.36 -6.03
C GLN A 72 19.17 -6.97 -5.32
N SER A 73 19.01 -7.35 -4.06
CA SER A 73 17.83 -7.02 -3.28
C SER A 73 17.65 -5.49 -3.12
N LEU A 74 18.72 -4.77 -2.87
CA LEU A 74 18.68 -3.30 -2.81
C LEU A 74 18.30 -2.68 -4.16
N LEU A 75 18.90 -3.15 -5.25
CA LEU A 75 18.70 -2.58 -6.59
C LEU A 75 17.32 -2.90 -7.18
N THR A 76 16.78 -4.08 -6.90
CA THR A 76 15.54 -4.55 -7.55
C THR A 76 14.27 -4.38 -6.71
N ASP A 77 14.39 -4.32 -5.39
CA ASP A 77 13.25 -4.19 -4.47
C ASP A 77 13.24 -2.84 -3.73
N ILE A 78 14.34 -2.49 -3.07
CA ILE A 78 14.35 -1.34 -2.16
C ILE A 78 14.44 -0.01 -2.91
N MET A 79 15.44 0.16 -3.76
CA MET A 79 15.67 1.43 -4.47
C MET A 79 14.51 1.82 -5.41
N PRO A 80 13.92 0.89 -6.20
CA PRO A 80 12.75 1.19 -7.01
C PRO A 80 11.56 1.62 -6.14
N SER A 81 11.34 0.98 -4.99
CA SER A 81 10.27 1.33 -4.05
C SER A 81 10.47 2.74 -3.48
N VAL A 82 11.68 3.08 -3.05
CA VAL A 82 12.02 4.45 -2.59
C VAL A 82 11.82 5.47 -3.70
N SER A 83 12.21 5.13 -4.92
CA SER A 83 12.02 6.01 -6.08
C SER A 83 10.55 6.26 -6.38
N LEU A 84 9.72 5.22 -6.28
CA LEU A 84 8.27 5.33 -6.47
C LEU A 84 7.61 6.14 -5.37
N VAL A 85 8.02 5.99 -4.10
CA VAL A 85 7.54 6.84 -3.00
C VAL A 85 7.82 8.31 -3.31
N ARG A 86 9.05 8.66 -3.67
CA ARG A 86 9.43 10.03 -4.05
C ARG A 86 8.62 10.55 -5.24
N TYR A 87 8.39 9.71 -6.22
CA TYR A 87 7.56 10.05 -7.37
C TYR A 87 6.12 10.36 -6.96
N CYS A 88 5.54 9.56 -6.08
CA CYS A 88 4.20 9.79 -5.53
C CYS A 88 4.16 11.11 -4.74
N GLU A 89 5.10 11.37 -3.85
CA GLU A 89 5.20 12.63 -3.09
C GLU A 89 5.24 13.85 -3.99
N LYS A 90 6.10 13.82 -5.00
CA LYS A 90 6.27 14.91 -5.97
C LYS A 90 5.00 15.22 -6.76
N ASN A 91 4.23 14.19 -7.11
CA ASN A 91 3.07 14.33 -7.99
C ASN A 91 1.74 14.43 -7.23
N LEU A 92 1.70 14.11 -5.94
CA LEU A 92 0.49 14.02 -5.13
C LEU A 92 -0.43 15.23 -5.26
N ALA A 93 0.12 16.43 -5.11
CA ALA A 93 -0.68 17.67 -5.18
C ALA A 93 -1.28 17.90 -6.57
N ARG A 94 -0.58 17.48 -7.62
CA ARG A 94 -1.08 17.56 -8.99
C ARG A 94 -2.21 16.57 -9.22
N TRP A 95 -2.05 15.32 -8.80
CA TRP A 95 -3.07 14.27 -8.97
C TRP A 95 -4.34 14.51 -8.17
N ALA A 96 -4.25 15.21 -7.04
CA ALA A 96 -5.39 15.50 -6.20
C ALA A 96 -6.20 16.74 -6.66
N ARG A 97 -5.75 17.45 -7.68
CA ARG A 97 -6.48 18.61 -8.21
C ARG A 97 -7.63 18.15 -9.08
N PRO A 98 -8.83 18.78 -8.92
CA PRO A 98 -9.91 18.58 -9.87
C PRO A 98 -9.49 18.98 -11.29
N GLU A 99 -9.86 18.17 -12.26
CA GLU A 99 -9.63 18.44 -13.68
C GLU A 99 -10.87 19.09 -14.29
N ARG A 100 -10.73 20.33 -14.73
CA ARG A 100 -11.82 21.02 -15.43
C ARG A 100 -12.14 20.35 -16.76
N ARG A 101 -13.42 20.27 -17.06
CA ARG A 101 -13.95 19.75 -18.33
C ARG A 101 -14.80 20.81 -19.01
N GLY A 102 -14.93 20.75 -20.33
CA GLY A 102 -15.86 21.58 -21.09
C GLY A 102 -17.30 21.25 -20.73
N THR A 103 -18.14 22.27 -20.75
CA THR A 103 -19.59 22.11 -20.59
C THR A 103 -20.27 22.19 -21.97
N MET A 104 -21.44 21.59 -22.08
CA MET A 104 -22.25 21.68 -23.30
C MET A 104 -22.72 23.12 -23.53
N PHE A 105 -22.63 23.60 -24.79
CA PHE A 105 -23.18 24.89 -25.18
C PHE A 105 -24.73 24.89 -25.03
N PRO A 106 -25.37 25.98 -24.49
CA PRO A 106 -24.77 27.23 -24.04
C PRO A 106 -24.48 27.29 -22.53
N LEU A 107 -24.53 26.18 -21.81
CA LEU A 107 -24.48 26.14 -20.34
C LEU A 107 -23.22 26.81 -19.77
N GLY A 108 -22.08 26.67 -20.45
CA GLY A 108 -20.83 27.31 -20.04
C GLY A 108 -20.94 28.84 -20.01
N LEU A 109 -21.68 29.45 -20.92
CA LEU A 109 -21.93 30.89 -20.95
C LEU A 109 -22.83 31.36 -19.78
N LEU A 110 -23.65 30.44 -19.27
CA LEU A 110 -24.52 30.68 -18.10
C LEU A 110 -23.83 30.37 -16.76
N GLY A 111 -22.50 30.13 -16.77
CA GLY A 111 -21.71 29.89 -15.57
C GLY A 111 -21.64 28.43 -15.11
N ALA A 112 -22.13 27.45 -15.90
CA ALA A 112 -22.01 26.05 -15.60
C ALA A 112 -20.53 25.60 -15.59
N ARG A 113 -20.18 24.72 -14.64
CA ARG A 113 -18.83 24.17 -14.50
C ARG A 113 -18.92 22.65 -14.44
N ALA A 114 -17.99 21.99 -15.13
CA ALA A 114 -17.81 20.54 -15.06
C ALA A 114 -16.37 20.21 -14.64
N GLU A 115 -16.22 19.26 -13.75
CA GLU A 115 -14.91 18.80 -13.29
C GLU A 115 -14.91 17.30 -13.00
N VAL A 116 -13.75 16.67 -13.15
CA VAL A 116 -13.48 15.31 -12.70
C VAL A 116 -12.70 15.39 -11.41
N ARG A 117 -13.17 14.71 -10.37
CA ARG A 117 -12.47 14.53 -9.11
C ARG A 117 -12.12 13.07 -8.91
N TYR A 118 -10.87 12.81 -8.57
CA TYR A 118 -10.40 11.47 -8.23
C TYR A 118 -10.56 11.25 -6.73
N GLU A 119 -11.36 10.28 -6.36
CA GLU A 119 -11.69 9.96 -4.98
C GLU A 119 -11.09 8.62 -4.57
N PRO A 120 -10.66 8.46 -3.29
CA PRO A 120 -10.19 7.17 -2.80
C PRO A 120 -11.32 6.13 -2.77
N LYS A 121 -10.98 4.90 -3.11
CA LYS A 121 -11.94 3.77 -3.18
C LYS A 121 -12.24 3.16 -1.80
N GLY A 122 -11.33 3.30 -0.84
CA GLY A 122 -11.51 2.71 0.49
C GLY A 122 -10.33 1.87 0.94
N VAL A 123 -10.56 0.58 1.13
CA VAL A 123 -9.53 -0.40 1.52
C VAL A 123 -9.11 -1.20 0.29
N ILE A 124 -7.84 -1.20 -0.01
CA ILE A 124 -7.24 -1.91 -1.15
C ILE A 124 -6.52 -3.15 -0.63
N GLY A 125 -6.82 -4.31 -1.21
CA GLY A 125 -6.06 -5.54 -1.00
C GLY A 125 -4.80 -5.55 -1.87
N ILE A 126 -3.64 -5.78 -1.27
CA ILE A 126 -2.37 -5.98 -1.97
C ILE A 126 -1.98 -7.45 -1.77
N VAL A 127 -2.07 -8.24 -2.84
CA VAL A 127 -1.60 -9.63 -2.87
C VAL A 127 -0.26 -9.64 -3.59
N SER A 128 0.81 -9.93 -2.85
CA SER A 128 2.17 -9.80 -3.36
C SER A 128 2.74 -11.15 -3.77
N PRO A 129 3.46 -11.22 -4.89
CA PRO A 129 4.16 -12.43 -5.32
C PRO A 129 5.48 -12.62 -4.56
N TRP A 130 6.11 -13.79 -4.78
CA TRP A 130 7.35 -14.18 -4.12
C TRP A 130 8.62 -13.59 -4.75
N ASN A 131 8.62 -13.32 -6.06
CA ASN A 131 9.84 -13.02 -6.82
C ASN A 131 10.49 -11.66 -6.52
N PHE A 132 9.69 -10.64 -6.18
CA PHE A 132 10.12 -9.33 -5.70
C PHE A 132 9.24 -8.91 -4.52
N PRO A 133 9.38 -9.59 -3.37
CA PRO A 133 8.37 -9.55 -2.31
C PRO A 133 8.25 -8.17 -1.67
N VAL A 134 9.34 -7.43 -1.54
CA VAL A 134 9.32 -6.06 -0.99
C VAL A 134 8.87 -5.06 -2.05
N GLY A 135 9.44 -5.11 -3.25
CA GLY A 135 9.15 -4.16 -4.32
C GLY A 135 7.68 -4.18 -4.74
N LEU A 136 7.12 -5.39 -4.93
CA LEU A 136 5.74 -5.58 -5.36
C LEU A 136 4.71 -5.49 -4.22
N THR A 137 5.16 -5.25 -2.99
CA THR A 137 4.33 -4.86 -1.85
C THR A 137 4.38 -3.36 -1.61
N MET A 138 5.57 -2.80 -1.45
CA MET A 138 5.76 -1.40 -1.03
C MET A 138 5.49 -0.40 -2.16
N GLY A 139 5.74 -0.81 -3.40
CA GLY A 139 5.39 0.00 -4.58
C GLY A 139 3.88 0.26 -4.70
N PRO A 140 3.03 -0.76 -4.77
CA PRO A 140 1.58 -0.59 -4.71
C PRO A 140 1.11 0.13 -3.45
N LEU A 141 1.71 -0.13 -2.27
CA LEU A 141 1.37 0.54 -1.02
C LEU A 141 1.58 2.06 -1.11
N ALA A 142 2.67 2.51 -1.75
CA ALA A 142 2.90 3.94 -1.99
C ALA A 142 1.78 4.57 -2.83
N GLN A 143 1.33 3.89 -3.88
CA GLN A 143 0.22 4.36 -4.72
C GLN A 143 -1.12 4.36 -3.97
N VAL A 144 -1.36 3.35 -3.14
CA VAL A 144 -2.54 3.26 -2.26
C VAL A 144 -2.59 4.45 -1.31
N PHE A 145 -1.47 4.80 -0.67
CA PHE A 145 -1.37 5.97 0.22
C PHE A 145 -1.52 7.29 -0.54
N ALA A 146 -0.89 7.43 -1.70
CA ALA A 146 -1.03 8.61 -2.54
C ALA A 146 -2.48 8.85 -2.96
N ALA A 147 -3.22 7.80 -3.27
CA ALA A 147 -4.64 7.90 -3.61
C ALA A 147 -5.57 8.14 -2.40
N GLY A 148 -5.03 8.13 -1.16
CA GLY A 148 -5.82 8.33 0.07
C GLY A 148 -6.59 7.09 0.51
N ASN A 149 -6.17 5.92 0.07
CA ASN A 149 -6.76 4.65 0.48
C ASN A 149 -6.05 4.07 1.72
N ARG A 150 -6.67 3.05 2.30
CA ARG A 150 -6.09 2.13 3.28
C ARG A 150 -5.70 0.83 2.59
N ALA A 151 -4.82 0.03 3.20
CA ALA A 151 -4.35 -1.22 2.63
C ALA A 151 -4.56 -2.39 3.58
N MET A 152 -4.84 -3.56 2.99
CA MET A 152 -4.62 -4.87 3.59
C MET A 152 -3.60 -5.60 2.72
N ILE A 153 -2.54 -6.11 3.33
CA ILE A 153 -1.43 -6.73 2.63
C ILE A 153 -1.44 -8.23 2.91
N LYS A 154 -1.42 -9.03 1.85
CA LYS A 154 -1.18 -10.48 1.89
C LYS A 154 0.15 -10.77 1.17
N PRO A 155 1.27 -10.88 1.89
CA PRO A 155 2.54 -11.28 1.29
C PRO A 155 2.49 -12.72 0.78
N SER A 156 3.51 -13.13 0.03
CA SER A 156 3.62 -14.51 -0.44
C SER A 156 3.98 -15.46 0.71
N GLU A 157 3.36 -16.62 0.71
CA GLU A 157 3.68 -17.76 1.59
C GLU A 157 5.06 -18.37 1.31
N PHE A 158 5.63 -18.12 0.14
CA PHE A 158 6.97 -18.63 -0.24
C PHE A 158 8.12 -17.74 0.25
N THR A 159 7.85 -16.61 0.87
CA THR A 159 8.85 -15.67 1.41
C THR A 159 8.55 -15.39 2.88
N GLU A 160 8.70 -16.41 3.71
CA GLU A 160 8.30 -16.40 5.11
C GLU A 160 9.10 -15.41 5.94
N ALA A 161 10.42 -15.36 5.81
CA ALA A 161 11.28 -14.45 6.55
C ALA A 161 10.95 -12.97 6.19
N THR A 162 10.81 -12.68 4.89
CA THR A 162 10.42 -11.35 4.42
C THR A 162 9.02 -10.95 4.91
N SER A 163 8.06 -11.88 4.87
CA SER A 163 6.69 -11.67 5.32
C SER A 163 6.60 -11.43 6.82
N ALA A 164 7.35 -12.18 7.61
CA ALA A 164 7.45 -12.02 9.06
C ALA A 164 8.04 -10.65 9.42
N LEU A 165 9.12 -10.25 8.75
CA LEU A 165 9.71 -8.93 8.95
C LEU A 165 8.72 -7.80 8.58
N MET A 166 7.97 -7.92 7.48
CA MET A 166 6.92 -6.95 7.13
C MET A 166 5.87 -6.83 8.24
N ALA A 167 5.38 -7.97 8.75
CA ALA A 167 4.39 -7.99 9.83
C ALA A 167 4.92 -7.34 11.12
N GLN A 168 6.21 -7.49 11.41
CA GLN A 168 6.87 -6.89 12.56
C GLN A 168 7.04 -5.38 12.40
N VAL A 169 7.54 -4.91 11.26
CA VAL A 169 7.98 -3.51 11.12
C VAL A 169 6.85 -2.55 10.73
N LEU A 170 5.89 -2.98 9.88
CA LEU A 170 4.83 -2.10 9.40
C LEU A 170 4.03 -1.41 10.51
N PRO A 171 3.64 -2.08 11.62
CA PRO A 171 2.89 -1.43 12.70
C PRO A 171 3.65 -0.31 13.42
N HIS A 172 4.99 -0.31 13.39
CA HIS A 172 5.80 0.76 13.99
C HIS A 172 5.72 2.07 13.20
N TYR A 173 5.51 1.98 11.90
CA TYR A 173 5.39 3.14 11.02
C TYR A 173 3.92 3.51 10.72
N PHE A 174 3.00 2.56 10.84
CA PHE A 174 1.57 2.73 10.50
C PHE A 174 0.69 2.15 11.58
N PRO A 175 0.58 2.82 12.74
CA PRO A 175 -0.23 2.39 13.89
C PRO A 175 -1.74 2.35 13.58
#